data_d93a1078272e30804a3c258e90178b5b
#
_entry.id   d93a1078272e30804a3c258e90178b5b
#
_cell.length_a   1.000
_cell.length_b   1.000
_cell.length_c   1.000
_cell.angle_alpha   90.00
_cell.angle_beta   90.00
_cell.angle_gamma   90.00
#
_symmetry.space_group_name_H-M   'P 1'
#
loop_
_entity.id
_entity.type
_entity.pdbx_description
1 polymer ?
#
loop_
_entity_poly.entity_id
_entity_poly.type
_entity_poly.pdbx_seq_one_letter_code
_entity_poly.pdbx_strand_id
1 'polypeptide(L)'
;SALGQKQQMEVLKTIKRVRARGDIAIIFITHNEIHSKLIADRYTFLALGKVIGAGTKKELVGEDIRRLMAGGAEISDLEQELSAI
;
A
#
# COMPACT_ATOMS: atom_id res chain seq x y z
N SER A 1 6.25 -12.28 -3.20
CA SER A 1 7.53 -11.96 -2.60
C SER A 1 8.34 -13.22 -2.36
N ALA A 2 9.64 -13.17 -2.64
CA ALA A 2 10.56 -14.27 -2.37
C ALA A 2 10.92 -14.41 -0.90
N LEU A 3 10.57 -13.40 -0.08
CA LEU A 3 10.88 -13.43 1.35
C LEU A 3 9.87 -14.24 2.14
N GLY A 4 10.35 -15.06 3.07
CA GLY A 4 9.50 -15.73 4.02
C GLY A 4 8.90 -14.74 5.03
N GLN A 5 7.89 -15.18 5.75
CA GLN A 5 7.16 -14.34 6.70
C GLN A 5 8.07 -13.76 7.80
N LYS A 6 9.01 -14.55 8.28
CA LYS A 6 9.96 -14.11 9.30
C LYS A 6 10.88 -13.00 8.79
N GLN A 7 11.36 -13.14 7.56
CA GLN A 7 12.21 -12.13 6.94
C GLN A 7 11.44 -10.83 6.67
N GLN A 8 10.19 -10.95 6.25
CA GLN A 8 9.33 -9.78 6.06
C GLN A 8 9.14 -9.02 7.38
N MET A 9 8.94 -9.73 8.47
CA MET A 9 8.80 -9.12 9.79
C MET A 9 10.08 -8.39 10.21
N GLU A 10 11.25 -8.94 9.93
CA GLU A 10 12.52 -8.27 10.23
C GLU A 10 12.68 -6.98 9.45
N VAL A 11 12.26 -6.95 8.19
CA VAL A 11 12.25 -5.72 7.37
C VAL A 11 11.35 -4.67 8.02
N LEU A 12 10.14 -5.05 8.42
CA LEU A 12 9.19 -4.13 9.06
C LEU A 12 9.74 -3.55 10.36
N LYS A 13 10.39 -4.39 11.15
CA LYS A 13 11.03 -3.94 12.41
C LYS A 13 12.15 -2.94 12.13
N THR A 14 12.95 -3.18 11.11
CA THR A 14 14.03 -2.28 10.70
C THR A 14 13.46 -0.93 10.28
N ILE A 15 12.42 -0.93 9.47
CA ILE A 15 11.75 0.30 9.03
C ILE A 15 11.25 1.09 10.23
N LYS A 16 10.63 0.42 11.18
CA LYS A 16 10.11 1.06 12.38
C LYS A 16 11.21 1.71 13.21
N ARG A 17 12.35 1.04 13.36
CA ARG A 17 13.51 1.58 14.08
C ARG A 17 14.09 2.80 13.41
N VAL A 18 14.26 2.74 12.09
CA VAL A 18 14.80 3.84 11.30
C VAL A 18 13.84 5.04 11.33
N ARG A 19 12.56 4.79 11.20
CA ARG A 19 11.53 5.82 11.29
C ARG A 19 11.56 6.55 12.63
N ALA A 20 11.81 5.84 13.73
CA ALA A 20 11.86 6.42 15.07
C ALA A 20 12.99 7.43 15.22
N ARG A 21 14.04 7.36 14.40
CA ARG A 21 15.14 8.34 14.42
C ARG A 21 14.66 9.72 13.98
N GLY A 22 13.70 9.81 13.08
CA GLY A 22 13.10 11.06 12.62
C GLY A 22 13.93 11.89 11.64
N ASP A 23 15.10 11.40 11.25
CA ASP A 23 16.03 12.12 10.36
C ASP A 23 16.13 11.49 8.96
N ILE A 24 15.37 10.45 8.69
CA ILE A 24 15.43 9.71 7.43
C ILE A 24 14.02 9.56 6.86
N ALA A 25 13.87 9.86 5.57
CA ALA A 25 12.67 9.56 4.82
C ALA A 25 12.76 8.15 4.27
N ILE A 26 11.65 7.41 4.35
CA ILE A 26 11.60 6.02 3.90
C ILE A 26 10.51 5.89 2.84
N ILE A 27 10.84 5.29 1.70
CA ILE A 27 9.85 4.90 0.70
C ILE A 27 9.73 3.39 0.77
N PHE A 28 8.52 2.91 1.02
CA PHE A 28 8.21 1.49 1.13
C PHE A 28 7.19 1.11 0.07
N ILE A 29 7.58 0.23 -0.84
CA ILE A 29 6.72 -0.22 -1.93
C ILE A 29 6.22 -1.62 -1.60
N THR A 30 4.91 -1.78 -1.55
CA THR A 30 4.29 -3.07 -1.22
C THR A 30 2.88 -3.15 -1.80
N HIS A 31 2.41 -4.36 -2.01
CA HIS A 31 1.01 -4.65 -2.32
C HIS A 31 0.31 -5.31 -1.12
N ASN A 32 0.99 -5.40 0.01
CA ASN A 32 0.42 -5.98 1.22
C ASN A 32 -0.27 -4.90 2.06
N GLU A 33 -1.59 -4.97 2.12
CA GLU A 33 -2.43 -4.01 2.84
C GLU A 33 -2.07 -3.93 4.33
N ILE A 34 -1.88 -5.08 4.96
CA ILE A 34 -1.60 -5.14 6.40
C ILE A 34 -0.26 -4.49 6.72
N HIS A 35 0.78 -4.84 5.95
CA HIS A 35 2.11 -4.23 6.14
C HIS A 35 2.07 -2.72 5.96
N SER A 36 1.36 -2.26 4.94
CA SER A 36 1.25 -0.83 4.68
C SER A 36 0.58 -0.09 5.84
N LYS A 37 -0.48 -0.65 6.40
CA LYS A 37 -1.19 -0.04 7.53
C LYS A 37 -0.34 0.03 8.79
N LEU A 38 0.55 -0.93 8.98
CA LEU A 38 1.42 -0.97 10.16
C LEU A 38 2.56 0.05 10.09
N ILE A 39 3.01 0.40 8.90
CA ILE A 39 4.26 1.15 8.71
C ILE A 39 4.04 2.55 8.14
N ALA A 40 3.11 2.71 7.21
CA ALA A 40 3.00 3.94 6.44
C ALA A 40 2.42 5.11 7.23
N ASP A 41 2.98 6.30 7.01
CA ASP A 41 2.42 7.57 7.46
C ASP A 41 1.61 8.20 6.34
N ARG A 42 2.07 8.01 5.10
CA ARG A 42 1.45 8.51 3.88
C ARG A 42 1.41 7.43 2.84
N TYR A 43 0.42 7.54 1.96
CA TYR A 43 0.19 6.60 0.89
C TYR A 43 0.17 7.31 -0.46
N THR A 44 0.73 6.64 -1.46
CA THR A 44 0.51 6.98 -2.86
C THR A 44 0.16 5.68 -3.56
N PHE A 45 -1.00 5.64 -4.18
CA PHE A 45 -1.49 4.44 -4.85
C PHE A 45 -1.29 4.57 -6.35
N LEU A 46 -0.67 3.55 -6.93
CA LEU A 46 -0.36 3.53 -8.37
C LEU A 46 -1.10 2.38 -9.04
N ALA A 47 -1.62 2.64 -10.21
CA ALA A 47 -2.21 1.62 -11.07
C ALA A 47 -1.94 1.99 -12.52
N LEU A 48 -1.43 1.05 -13.29
CA LEU A 48 -1.12 1.21 -14.71
C LEU A 48 -0.30 2.48 -15.00
N GLY A 49 0.69 2.74 -14.15
CA GLY A 49 1.58 3.89 -14.31
C GLY A 49 1.00 5.23 -13.89
N LYS A 50 -0.15 5.25 -13.24
CA LYS A 50 -0.82 6.48 -12.82
C LYS A 50 -1.07 6.48 -11.32
N VAL A 51 -1.06 7.67 -10.72
CA VAL A 51 -1.48 7.85 -9.34
C VAL A 51 -3.02 7.85 -9.31
N ILE A 52 -3.58 6.89 -8.60
CA ILE A 52 -5.03 6.74 -8.46
C ILE A 52 -5.55 7.23 -7.11
N GLY A 53 -4.65 7.56 -6.20
CA GLY A 53 -5.00 8.11 -4.91
C GLY A 53 -3.77 8.42 -4.09
N ALA A 54 -3.91 9.33 -3.14
CA ALA A 54 -2.85 9.69 -2.22
C ALA A 54 -3.46 10.30 -0.96
N GLY A 55 -2.74 10.24 0.14
CA GLY A 55 -3.18 10.84 1.38
C GLY A 55 -2.41 10.33 2.58
N THR A 56 -2.69 10.94 3.73
CA THR A 56 -2.12 10.48 5.00
C THR A 56 -2.95 9.33 5.55
N LYS A 57 -2.39 8.61 6.49
CA LYS A 57 -3.09 7.53 7.18
C LYS A 57 -4.38 8.01 7.85
N LYS A 58 -4.39 9.25 8.33
CA LYS A 58 -5.57 9.85 8.98
C LYS A 58 -6.67 10.22 7.99
N GLU A 59 -6.29 10.62 6.78
CA GLU A 59 -7.23 11.02 5.73
C GLU A 59 -7.92 9.83 5.07
N LEU A 60 -7.28 8.66 5.09
CA LEU A 60 -7.77 7.47 4.41
C LEU A 60 -8.34 6.48 5.42
N VAL A 61 -9.57 6.03 5.21
CA VAL A 61 -10.16 4.95 5.99
C VAL A 61 -9.78 3.60 5.39
N GLY A 62 -9.90 2.53 6.18
CA GLY A 62 -9.45 1.20 5.79
C GLY A 62 -10.01 0.68 4.47
N GLU A 63 -11.28 0.98 4.18
CA GLU A 63 -11.91 0.58 2.93
C GLU A 63 -11.32 1.29 1.72
N ASP A 64 -10.97 2.56 1.87
CA ASP A 64 -10.32 3.33 0.81
C ASP A 64 -8.95 2.74 0.49
N ILE A 65 -8.19 2.39 1.51
CA ILE A 65 -6.88 1.77 1.35
C ILE A 65 -7.01 0.46 0.60
N ARG A 66 -7.95 -0.39 1.00
CA ARG A 66 -8.19 -1.69 0.35
C ARG A 66 -8.58 -1.51 -1.11
N ARG A 67 -9.52 -0.63 -1.38
CA ARG A 67 -10.02 -0.35 -2.72
C ARG A 67 -8.91 0.17 -3.64
N LEU A 68 -8.13 1.12 -3.14
CA LEU A 68 -7.05 1.73 -3.91
C LEU A 68 -5.89 0.76 -4.14
N MET A 69 -5.57 -0.08 -3.17
CA MET A 69 -4.54 -1.11 -3.34
C MET A 69 -4.97 -2.19 -4.33
N ALA A 70 -6.27 -2.41 -4.50
CA ALA A 70 -6.80 -3.33 -5.50
C ALA A 70 -6.93 -2.71 -6.90
N GLY A 71 -6.45 -1.46 -7.11
CA GLY A 71 -6.51 -0.79 -8.41
C GLY A 71 -7.67 0.16 -8.58
N GLY A 72 -8.48 0.36 -7.54
CA GLY A 72 -9.57 1.34 -7.56
C GLY A 72 -10.60 1.06 -8.66
N ALA A 73 -10.98 2.13 -9.36
CA ALA A 73 -12.00 2.07 -10.41
C ALA A 73 -11.59 1.21 -11.61
N GLU A 74 -10.29 1.07 -11.87
CA GLU A 74 -9.81 0.27 -13.00
C GLU A 74 -10.16 -1.21 -12.84
N ILE A 75 -10.04 -1.74 -11.63
CA ILE A 75 -10.43 -3.13 -11.36
C ILE A 75 -11.93 -3.32 -11.57
N SER A 76 -12.73 -2.36 -11.10
CA SER A 76 -14.17 -2.40 -11.27
C SER A 76 -14.57 -2.38 -12.76
N ASP A 77 -13.91 -1.54 -13.56
CA ASP A 77 -14.15 -1.45 -15.00
C ASP A 77 -13.80 -2.77 -15.70
N LEU A 78 -12.67 -3.38 -15.34
CA LEU A 78 -12.28 -4.67 -15.90
C LEU A 78 -13.26 -5.78 -15.54
N GLU A 79 -13.75 -5.79 -14.31
CA GLU A 79 -14.75 -6.76 -13.87
C GLU A 79 -16.04 -6.62 -14.67
N GLN A 80 -16.49 -5.39 -14.92
CA GLN A 80 -17.68 -5.12 -15.73
C GLN A 80 -17.50 -5.61 -17.17
N GLU A 81 -16.36 -5.36 -17.77
CA GLU A 81 -16.07 -5.86 -19.13
C GLU A 81 -16.11 -7.38 -19.20
N LEU A 82 -15.50 -8.04 -18.22
CA LEU A 82 -15.49 -9.51 -18.18
C LEU A 82 -16.87 -10.08 -17.95
N SER A 83 -17.71 -9.44 -17.16
CA SER A 83 -19.04 -9.91 -16.89
C SER A 83 -20.00 -9.71 -18.07
N ALA A 84 -19.65 -8.88 -19.04
CA ALA A 84 -20.42 -8.69 -20.27
C ALA A 84 -20.20 -9.81 -21.29
N ILE A 85 -19.23 -10.66 -21.07
CA ILE A 85 -18.96 -11.84 -21.92
C ILE A 85 -19.78 -13.05 -21.40
#